data_0d12f3c4e12bb9fba842bbbb4ba0c66d
#
_entry.id   0d12f3c4e12bb9fba842bbbb4ba0c66d
#
_cell.length_a   1.000
_cell.length_b   1.000
_cell.length_c   1.000
_cell.angle_alpha   90.00
_cell.angle_beta   90.00
_cell.angle_gamma   90.00
#
_symmetry.space_group_name_H-M   'P 1'
#
loop_
_entity.id
_entity.type
_entity.pdbx_description
1 polymer ?
#
loop_
_entity_poly.entity_id
_entity_poly.type
_entity_poly.pdbx_seq_one_letter_code
_entity_poly.pdbx_strand_id
1 'polypeptide(L)'
;MQFANLSGADRKTMQAFLAKLNGQQHRFTVQDHSYTLSGGGGGTLQVNGGTQSGTSLVCDGATASVTNYLKAGDYIAFNNELHMVVADTNSDASGNVTISIAPPIRKTPADDTIVEYTVPKGVFMLAGPASWDTQTDITSSFNIEAVEDVLA
;
A
#
# COMPACT_ATOMS: atom_id res chain seq x y z
N MET A 1 -7.03 -0.96 12.12
CA MET A 1 -5.88 -1.80 12.56
C MET A 1 -5.96 -1.99 14.05
N GLN A 2 -5.80 -3.22 14.52
CA GLN A 2 -5.80 -3.52 15.95
C GLN A 2 -4.43 -4.07 16.34
N PHE A 3 -3.83 -3.49 17.37
CA PHE A 3 -2.61 -3.97 17.99
C PHE A 3 -2.97 -4.45 19.40
N ALA A 4 -2.90 -5.75 19.62
CA ALA A 4 -3.31 -6.37 20.87
C ALA A 4 -2.08 -6.73 21.72
N ASN A 5 -2.23 -6.66 23.05
CA ASN A 5 -1.27 -7.16 24.01
C ASN A 5 0.14 -6.56 23.91
N LEU A 6 0.25 -5.30 23.53
CA LEU A 6 1.54 -4.60 23.56
C LEU A 6 2.01 -4.37 25.00
N SER A 7 3.22 -4.79 25.30
CA SER A 7 3.83 -4.67 26.62
C SER A 7 4.99 -3.67 26.64
N GLY A 8 5.28 -3.15 27.82
CA GLY A 8 6.52 -2.43 28.13
C GLY A 8 6.94 -1.39 27.09
N ALA A 9 8.03 -1.67 26.37
CA ALA A 9 8.64 -0.77 25.42
C ALA A 9 7.77 -0.55 24.17
N ASP A 10 7.11 -1.59 23.66
CA ASP A 10 6.26 -1.52 22.46
C ASP A 10 5.06 -0.61 22.68
N ARG A 11 4.45 -0.71 23.87
CA ARG A 11 3.37 0.19 24.28
C ARG A 11 3.81 1.65 24.27
N LYS A 12 4.95 1.96 24.87
CA LYS A 12 5.48 3.32 24.89
C LYS A 12 5.81 3.84 23.49
N THR A 13 6.36 2.99 22.66
CA THR A 13 6.65 3.30 21.25
C THR A 13 5.38 3.64 20.48
N MET A 14 4.32 2.83 20.66
CA MET A 14 3.03 3.09 20.02
C MET A 14 2.38 4.39 20.53
N GLN A 15 2.42 4.64 21.84
CA GLN A 15 1.91 5.90 22.41
C GLN A 15 2.65 7.12 21.86
N ALA A 16 3.99 7.04 21.78
CA ALA A 16 4.82 8.11 21.23
C ALA A 16 4.53 8.33 19.73
N PHE A 17 4.34 7.25 18.98
CA PHE A 17 3.94 7.31 17.57
C PHE A 17 2.58 8.04 17.40
N LEU A 18 1.56 7.63 18.15
CA LEU A 18 0.24 8.24 18.09
C LEU A 18 0.25 9.72 18.53
N ALA A 19 1.02 10.05 19.57
CA ALA A 19 1.19 11.44 20.00
C ALA A 19 1.86 12.29 18.90
N LYS A 20 2.83 11.72 18.17
CA LYS A 20 3.54 12.39 17.09
C LYS A 20 2.64 12.67 15.88
N LEU A 21 1.63 11.84 15.64
CA LEU A 21 0.65 12.06 14.57
C LEU A 21 -0.24 13.29 14.82
N ASN A 22 -0.36 13.74 16.07
CA ASN A 22 -1.18 14.89 16.45
C ASN A 22 -2.60 14.84 15.85
N GLY A 23 -3.28 13.71 16.07
CA GLY A 23 -4.59 13.44 15.47
C GLY A 23 -4.47 13.26 13.95
N GLN A 24 -5.26 13.99 13.20
CA GLN A 24 -5.33 13.91 11.73
C GLN A 24 -4.30 14.80 11.01
N GLN A 25 -3.38 15.46 11.72
CA GLN A 25 -2.47 16.43 11.11
C GLN A 25 -1.32 15.79 10.33
N HIS A 26 -0.82 14.67 10.81
CA HIS A 26 0.32 14.00 10.19
C HIS A 26 -0.09 12.70 9.48
N ARG A 27 0.76 12.29 8.57
CA ARG A 27 0.60 11.09 7.73
C ARG A 27 1.58 10.02 8.17
N PHE A 28 1.23 8.79 7.89
CA PHE A 28 2.09 7.63 8.09
C PHE A 28 1.89 6.62 6.97
N THR A 29 2.92 5.85 6.70
CA THR A 29 2.84 4.78 5.71
C THR A 29 2.39 3.48 6.37
N VAL A 30 1.53 2.75 5.68
CA VAL A 30 1.11 1.41 6.08
C VAL A 30 1.54 0.41 5.03
N GLN A 31 2.10 -0.68 5.51
CA GLN A 31 2.45 -1.86 4.75
C GLN A 31 1.77 -3.06 5.41
N ASP A 32 1.25 -3.96 4.60
CA ASP A 32 0.85 -5.27 5.11
C ASP A 32 2.10 -6.14 5.29
N HIS A 33 2.49 -6.39 6.53
CA HIS A 33 3.65 -7.23 6.84
C HIS A 33 3.45 -8.72 6.51
N SER A 34 2.21 -9.15 6.31
CA SER A 34 1.89 -10.52 5.88
C SER A 34 1.86 -10.66 4.36
N TYR A 35 1.92 -9.53 3.64
CA TYR A 35 1.89 -9.54 2.18
C TYR A 35 3.10 -10.26 1.59
N THR A 36 2.79 -11.17 0.70
CA THR A 36 3.77 -11.85 -0.15
C THR A 36 3.24 -11.84 -1.57
N LEU A 37 4.07 -11.39 -2.51
CA LEU A 37 3.72 -11.38 -3.92
C LEU A 37 3.34 -12.79 -4.38
N SER A 38 2.15 -12.92 -4.98
CA SER A 38 1.63 -14.21 -5.48
C SER A 38 1.97 -14.45 -6.94
N GLY A 39 2.25 -13.39 -7.69
CA GLY A 39 2.68 -13.45 -9.09
C GLY A 39 4.18 -13.72 -9.23
N GLY A 40 4.63 -13.87 -10.48
CA GLY A 40 6.05 -14.10 -10.80
C GLY A 40 6.92 -12.85 -10.63
N GLY A 41 6.37 -11.67 -10.85
CA GLY A 41 7.08 -10.39 -10.75
C GLY A 41 8.32 -10.29 -11.61
N GLY A 42 9.22 -9.40 -11.21
CA GLY A 42 10.55 -9.20 -11.82
C GLY A 42 10.63 -7.92 -12.64
N GLY A 43 11.85 -7.39 -12.73
CA GLY A 43 12.10 -6.10 -13.39
C GLY A 43 11.73 -4.89 -12.51
N THR A 44 11.94 -3.70 -13.05
CA THR A 44 11.53 -2.44 -12.41
C THR A 44 10.28 -1.94 -13.12
N LEU A 45 9.13 -2.20 -12.52
CA LEU A 45 7.84 -1.84 -13.10
C LEU A 45 7.63 -0.34 -13.03
N GLN A 46 7.27 0.26 -14.17
CA GLN A 46 7.05 1.69 -14.32
C GLN A 46 5.77 1.97 -15.11
N VAL A 47 5.18 3.12 -14.89
CA VAL A 47 4.03 3.58 -15.67
C VAL A 47 4.49 3.88 -17.10
N ASN A 48 3.85 3.28 -18.08
CA ASN A 48 4.12 3.50 -19.49
C ASN A 48 3.12 4.51 -20.08
N GLY A 49 3.57 5.73 -20.24
CA GLY A 49 2.76 6.87 -20.67
C GLY A 49 2.00 7.54 -19.54
N GLY A 50 2.17 8.85 -19.42
CA GLY A 50 1.46 9.68 -18.45
C GLY A 50 -0.04 9.80 -18.75
N THR A 51 -0.76 10.52 -17.90
CA THR A 51 -2.20 10.82 -18.04
C THR A 51 -3.17 9.62 -17.92
N GLN A 52 -2.71 8.51 -17.34
CA GLN A 52 -3.57 7.34 -17.11
C GLN A 52 -4.58 7.60 -15.99
N SER A 53 -5.75 7.02 -16.11
CA SER A 53 -6.88 7.17 -15.17
C SER A 53 -7.80 5.95 -15.21
N GLY A 54 -8.72 5.85 -14.26
CA GLY A 54 -9.66 4.73 -14.19
C GLY A 54 -9.06 3.52 -13.49
N THR A 55 -9.44 2.32 -13.91
CA THR A 55 -9.12 1.06 -13.24
C THR A 55 -8.13 0.18 -14.02
N SER A 56 -7.46 0.76 -15.01
CA SER A 56 -6.44 0.07 -15.82
C SER A 56 -5.16 0.89 -15.79
N LEU A 57 -4.07 0.24 -15.45
CA LEU A 57 -2.73 0.83 -15.43
C LEU A 57 -1.85 0.09 -16.45
N VAL A 58 -1.32 0.83 -17.41
CA VAL A 58 -0.35 0.31 -18.40
C VAL A 58 1.04 0.58 -17.89
N CYS A 59 1.86 -0.44 -17.83
CA CYS A 59 3.22 -0.40 -17.33
C CYS A 59 4.20 -1.04 -18.31
N ASP A 60 5.48 -0.68 -18.15
CA ASP A 60 6.62 -1.35 -18.78
C ASP A 60 7.71 -1.67 -17.75
N GLY A 61 8.87 -2.10 -18.21
CA GLY A 61 10.00 -2.44 -17.34
C GLY A 61 9.84 -3.77 -16.59
N ALA A 62 8.77 -4.51 -16.82
CA ALA A 62 8.59 -5.86 -16.29
C ALA A 62 9.56 -6.86 -16.93
N THR A 63 9.85 -7.96 -16.23
CA THR A 63 10.50 -9.10 -16.87
C THR A 63 9.60 -9.62 -17.99
N ALA A 64 10.17 -9.79 -19.19
CA ALA A 64 9.44 -10.19 -20.39
C ALA A 64 8.90 -11.61 -20.32
N SER A 65 7.73 -11.84 -20.91
CA SER A 65 7.11 -13.16 -21.11
C SER A 65 6.85 -13.94 -19.81
N VAL A 66 6.53 -13.26 -18.73
CA VAL A 66 6.15 -13.88 -17.45
C VAL A 66 4.64 -14.11 -17.43
N THR A 67 4.25 -15.37 -17.31
CA THR A 67 2.85 -15.75 -17.05
C THR A 67 2.52 -15.51 -15.58
N ASN A 68 1.34 -14.96 -15.32
CA ASN A 68 0.94 -14.53 -13.99
C ASN A 68 1.98 -13.59 -13.35
N TYR A 69 2.35 -12.54 -14.07
CA TYR A 69 3.29 -11.52 -13.58
C TYR A 69 2.82 -10.91 -12.26
N LEU A 70 1.55 -10.53 -12.18
CA LEU A 70 0.81 -10.25 -10.95
C LEU A 70 -0.48 -11.06 -10.94
N LYS A 71 -1.01 -11.36 -9.75
CA LYS A 71 -2.26 -12.10 -9.57
C LYS A 71 -3.31 -11.26 -8.87
N ALA A 72 -4.56 -11.62 -9.08
CA ALA A 72 -5.67 -11.05 -8.32
C ALA A 72 -5.43 -11.22 -6.81
N GLY A 73 -5.52 -10.13 -6.06
CA GLY A 73 -5.18 -10.05 -4.64
C GLY A 73 -3.78 -9.52 -4.34
N ASP A 74 -2.89 -9.44 -5.32
CA ASP A 74 -1.61 -8.73 -5.14
C ASP A 74 -1.86 -7.23 -4.98
N TYR A 75 -0.95 -6.55 -4.29
CA TYR A 75 -0.98 -5.09 -4.13
C TYR A 75 0.09 -4.43 -4.97
N ILE A 76 -0.22 -3.23 -5.43
CA ILE A 76 0.74 -2.31 -6.04
C ILE A 76 0.60 -0.93 -5.43
N ALA A 77 1.67 -0.15 -5.43
CA ALA A 77 1.66 1.22 -4.95
C ALA A 77 2.41 2.15 -5.90
N PHE A 78 1.82 3.29 -6.20
CA PHE A 78 2.42 4.39 -6.95
C PHE A 78 1.76 5.71 -6.51
N ASN A 79 2.43 6.84 -6.65
CA ASN A 79 1.93 8.15 -6.24
C ASN A 79 1.38 8.23 -4.80
N ASN A 80 1.90 7.42 -3.88
CA ASN A 80 1.41 7.25 -2.51
C ASN A 80 0.03 6.57 -2.39
N GLU A 81 -0.52 6.07 -3.48
CA GLU A 81 -1.78 5.33 -3.52
C GLU A 81 -1.51 3.82 -3.48
N LEU A 82 -2.32 3.10 -2.70
CA LEU A 82 -2.29 1.64 -2.63
C LEU A 82 -3.47 1.08 -3.42
N HIS A 83 -3.19 0.17 -4.34
CA HIS A 83 -4.18 -0.48 -5.18
C HIS A 83 -4.07 -1.99 -5.07
N MET A 84 -5.21 -2.67 -5.19
CA MET A 84 -5.26 -4.12 -5.31
C MET A 84 -5.37 -4.50 -6.77
N VAL A 85 -4.62 -5.48 -7.21
CA VAL A 85 -4.76 -6.14 -8.51
C VAL A 85 -6.03 -7.01 -8.48
N VAL A 86 -6.93 -6.82 -9.44
CA VAL A 86 -8.24 -7.50 -9.43
C VAL A 86 -8.36 -8.59 -10.50
N ALA A 87 -7.36 -8.75 -11.34
CA ALA A 87 -7.29 -9.84 -12.33
C ALA A 87 -5.84 -10.26 -12.55
N ASP A 88 -5.63 -11.55 -12.80
CA ASP A 88 -4.31 -12.08 -13.17
C ASP A 88 -3.81 -11.39 -14.45
N THR A 89 -2.54 -11.05 -14.48
CA THR A 89 -1.92 -10.34 -15.60
C THR A 89 -0.60 -10.99 -16.01
N ASN A 90 -0.29 -10.88 -17.30
CA ASN A 90 0.95 -11.40 -17.88
C ASN A 90 1.79 -10.25 -18.45
N SER A 91 3.09 -10.42 -18.47
CA SER A 91 3.97 -9.52 -19.23
C SER A 91 4.12 -10.01 -20.67
N ASP A 92 4.20 -9.08 -21.61
CA ASP A 92 4.48 -9.38 -23.01
C ASP A 92 5.98 -9.62 -23.27
N ALA A 93 6.33 -9.92 -24.54
CA ALA A 93 7.72 -10.16 -24.95
C ALA A 93 8.62 -8.92 -24.84
N SER A 94 8.05 -7.74 -24.66
CA SER A 94 8.76 -6.47 -24.48
C SER A 94 8.78 -5.99 -23.03
N GLY A 95 8.16 -6.73 -22.11
CA GLY A 95 8.04 -6.36 -20.71
C GLY A 95 6.93 -5.35 -20.43
N ASN A 96 5.94 -5.21 -21.31
CA ASN A 96 4.76 -4.41 -21.00
C ASN A 96 3.72 -5.25 -20.25
N VAL A 97 2.99 -4.58 -19.36
CA VAL A 97 1.93 -5.18 -18.55
C VAL A 97 0.75 -4.23 -18.47
N THR A 98 -0.46 -4.75 -18.63
CA THR A 98 -1.69 -3.99 -18.33
C THR A 98 -2.33 -4.58 -17.09
N ILE A 99 -2.48 -3.77 -16.05
CA ILE A 99 -2.92 -4.20 -14.72
C ILE A 99 -4.31 -3.65 -14.46
N SER A 100 -5.26 -4.54 -14.12
CA SER A 100 -6.58 -4.13 -13.63
C SER A 100 -6.52 -3.92 -12.13
N ILE A 101 -6.93 -2.74 -11.66
CA ILE A 101 -6.76 -2.29 -10.27
C ILE A 101 -8.04 -1.80 -9.62
N ALA A 102 -8.09 -1.87 -8.31
CA ALA A 102 -9.08 -1.22 -7.46
C ALA A 102 -8.39 -0.67 -6.19
N PRO A 103 -8.75 0.52 -5.69
CA PRO A 103 -9.66 1.50 -6.28
C PRO A 103 -9.12 2.10 -7.59
N PRO A 104 -9.91 2.91 -8.31
CA PRO A 104 -9.43 3.59 -9.53
C PRO A 104 -8.31 4.59 -9.19
N ILE A 105 -7.49 4.90 -10.19
CA ILE A 105 -6.44 5.93 -10.11
C ILE A 105 -7.08 7.27 -9.72
N ARG A 106 -6.62 7.85 -8.63
CA ARG A 106 -7.13 9.13 -8.11
C ARG A 106 -6.21 10.30 -8.48
N LYS A 107 -4.90 10.04 -8.47
CA LYS A 107 -3.88 11.00 -8.88
C LYS A 107 -3.16 10.46 -10.11
N THR A 108 -3.37 11.13 -11.22
CA THR A 108 -2.78 10.76 -12.51
C THR A 108 -1.26 10.61 -12.40
N PRO A 109 -0.71 9.43 -12.69
CA PRO A 109 0.73 9.23 -12.63
C PRO A 109 1.45 9.94 -13.79
N ALA A 110 2.68 10.33 -13.55
CA ALA A 110 3.59 10.72 -14.62
C ALA A 110 4.13 9.47 -15.33
N ASP A 111 4.63 9.68 -16.54
CA ASP A 111 5.41 8.67 -17.24
C ASP A 111 6.63 8.26 -16.40
N ASP A 112 7.06 7.01 -16.48
CA ASP A 112 8.17 6.43 -15.71
C ASP A 112 7.98 6.45 -14.17
N THR A 113 6.78 6.73 -13.66
CA THR A 113 6.51 6.59 -12.23
C THR A 113 6.72 5.14 -11.80
N ILE A 114 7.58 4.91 -10.81
CA ILE A 114 7.83 3.56 -10.27
C ILE A 114 6.55 2.99 -9.66
N VAL A 115 6.26 1.74 -10.00
CA VAL A 115 5.17 0.95 -9.46
C VAL A 115 5.75 -0.11 -8.53
N GLU A 116 5.61 0.10 -7.22
CA GLU A 116 6.08 -0.83 -6.21
C GLU A 116 5.09 -1.98 -6.03
N TYR A 117 5.54 -3.22 -6.19
CA TYR A 117 4.73 -4.43 -6.04
C TYR A 117 5.33 -5.46 -5.08
N THR A 118 6.57 -5.25 -4.62
CA THR A 118 7.23 -6.17 -3.68
C THR A 118 6.94 -5.81 -2.23
N VAL A 119 6.95 -4.51 -1.92
CA VAL A 119 6.68 -3.97 -0.59
C VAL A 119 5.75 -2.77 -0.73
N PRO A 120 4.54 -2.94 -1.29
CA PRO A 120 3.64 -1.82 -1.56
C PRO A 120 3.18 -1.16 -0.26
N LYS A 121 3.19 0.17 -0.25
CA LYS A 121 2.81 1.01 0.90
C LYS A 121 1.83 2.07 0.47
N GLY A 122 0.80 2.27 1.26
CA GLY A 122 -0.09 3.42 1.13
C GLY A 122 0.24 4.48 2.17
N VAL A 123 -0.15 5.71 1.90
CA VAL A 123 -0.08 6.83 2.84
C VAL A 123 -1.43 7.03 3.49
N PHE A 124 -1.46 7.04 4.82
CA PHE A 124 -2.67 7.10 5.61
C PHE A 124 -2.63 8.25 6.62
N MET A 125 -3.81 8.69 7.03
CA MET A 125 -4.01 9.55 8.18
C MET A 125 -4.99 8.89 9.15
N LEU A 126 -4.97 9.29 10.41
CA LEU A 126 -5.97 8.83 11.38
C LEU A 126 -7.37 9.29 10.93
N ALA A 127 -8.34 8.40 10.98
CA ALA A 127 -9.75 8.72 10.70
C ALA A 127 -10.40 9.49 11.86
N GLY A 128 -9.85 9.32 13.07
CA GLY A 128 -10.34 9.95 14.30
C GLY A 128 -9.29 9.89 15.40
N PRO A 129 -9.64 10.30 16.63
CA PRO A 129 -8.73 10.19 17.76
C PRO A 129 -8.40 8.71 18.03
N ALA A 130 -7.12 8.42 18.16
CA ALA A 130 -6.68 7.08 18.55
C ALA A 130 -7.09 6.80 20.00
N SER A 131 -7.62 5.62 20.25
CA SER A 131 -7.97 5.15 21.59
C SER A 131 -7.13 3.92 21.96
N TRP A 132 -6.81 3.81 23.23
CA TRP A 132 -6.18 2.60 23.78
C TRP A 132 -6.77 2.29 25.14
N ASP A 133 -6.82 1.01 25.43
CA ASP A 133 -7.23 0.51 26.73
C ASP A 133 -6.02 -0.09 27.44
N THR A 134 -5.84 0.26 28.72
CA THR A 134 -4.75 -0.28 29.54
C THR A 134 -5.35 -1.27 30.53
N GLN A 135 -5.06 -2.53 30.31
CA GLN A 135 -5.49 -3.59 31.21
C GLN A 135 -4.59 -3.69 32.45
N THR A 136 -5.13 -4.27 33.50
CA THR A 136 -4.46 -4.44 34.81
C THR A 136 -3.18 -5.28 34.71
N ASP A 137 -3.03 -6.02 33.61
CA ASP A 137 -1.95 -6.99 33.36
C ASP A 137 -0.75 -6.39 32.61
N ILE A 138 -0.56 -5.06 32.67
CA ILE A 138 0.56 -4.33 32.07
C ILE A 138 0.58 -4.39 30.53
N THR A 139 -0.46 -4.89 29.90
CA THR A 139 -0.63 -4.90 28.45
C THR A 139 -1.65 -3.85 28.01
N SER A 140 -1.48 -3.33 26.81
CA SER A 140 -2.44 -2.38 26.21
C SER A 140 -2.81 -2.83 24.81
N SER A 141 -4.08 -2.66 24.47
CA SER A 141 -4.57 -2.85 23.13
C SER A 141 -4.87 -1.49 22.51
N PHE A 142 -4.42 -1.31 21.27
CA PHE A 142 -4.64 -0.10 20.50
C PHE A 142 -5.55 -0.40 19.33
N ASN A 143 -6.60 0.39 19.19
CA ASN A 143 -7.45 0.37 18.01
C ASN A 143 -7.21 1.67 17.22
N ILE A 144 -6.72 1.52 15.98
CA ILE A 144 -6.39 2.62 15.11
C ILE A 144 -7.25 2.52 13.86
N GLU A 145 -8.11 3.52 13.67
CA GLU A 145 -8.82 3.71 12.42
C GLU A 145 -8.04 4.71 11.56
N ALA A 146 -7.77 4.32 10.34
CA ALA A 146 -7.02 5.13 9.40
C ALA A 146 -7.71 5.10 8.04
N VAL A 147 -7.64 6.23 7.35
CA VAL A 147 -8.08 6.37 5.97
C VAL A 147 -6.88 6.71 5.10
N GLU A 148 -6.89 6.19 3.88
CA GLU A 148 -5.85 6.52 2.93
C GLU A 148 -5.95 8.00 2.54
N ASP A 149 -4.82 8.70 2.60
CA ASP A 149 -4.77 10.10 2.20
C ASP A 149 -4.59 10.21 0.69
N VAL A 150 -5.67 10.48 0.01
CA VAL A 150 -5.71 10.63 -1.46
C VAL A 150 -5.15 11.97 -1.96
N LEU A 151 -4.77 12.86 -1.05
CA LEU A 151 -4.20 14.18 -1.37
C LEU A 151 -2.69 14.26 -1.07
N ALA A 152 -2.11 13.18 -0.56
CA ALA A 152 -0.69 13.10 -0.20
C ALA A 152 0.26 13.12 -1.41
#